data_c34f20409a3d94e9c4ce6e1f4357e73b
#
_entry.id   c34f20409a3d94e9c4ce6e1f4357e73b
#
_cell.length_a   1.000
_cell.length_b   1.000
_cell.length_c   1.000
_cell.angle_alpha   90.00
_cell.angle_beta   90.00
_cell.angle_gamma   90.00
#
_symmetry.space_group_name_H-M   'P 1'
#
loop_
_entity.id
_entity.type
_entity.pdbx_description
1 polymer ?
#
loop_
_entity_poly.entity_id
_entity_poly.type
_entity_poly.pdbx_seq_one_letter_code
_entity_poly.pdbx_strand_id
1 'polypeptide(L)'
;MWPMWGFTLFPLREVDTGVLVFAIIIFVFTFLASYITVLYMSRRRAKRKGLKIELDTAAKQLLRSFFTVMAVGGLFCLTPITNGHWEMVPGFMLAFYGLALVVISPMAFKIPITKYFGFLQIAAGLAALTLPQYGMMFWTLGFCVFHLIWGVWFHFVFDRKDR
;
A
#
# COMPACT_ATOMS: atom_id res chain seq x y z
N MET A 1 8.54 -23.08 24.98
CA MET A 1 9.22 -22.14 25.88
C MET A 1 10.12 -21.29 24.99
N TRP A 2 9.62 -20.10 24.52
CA TRP A 2 10.36 -19.21 23.65
C TRP A 2 11.19 -18.25 24.50
N PRO A 3 12.48 -18.05 24.20
CA PRO A 3 13.29 -17.13 25.00
C PRO A 3 12.81 -15.68 24.76
N MET A 4 12.47 -15.02 25.86
CA MET A 4 12.13 -13.60 25.92
C MET A 4 13.39 -12.74 25.67
N TRP A 5 13.78 -12.58 24.42
CA TRP A 5 14.63 -11.46 24.04
C TRP A 5 13.71 -10.34 23.56
N GLY A 6 13.16 -9.63 24.56
CA GLY A 6 12.35 -8.44 24.33
C GLY A 6 13.19 -7.31 23.77
N PHE A 7 13.30 -7.22 22.45
CA PHE A 7 13.47 -5.95 21.81
C PHE A 7 12.09 -5.29 21.68
N THR A 8 11.57 -4.82 22.82
CA THR A 8 10.48 -3.86 22.84
C THR A 8 11.02 -2.50 22.37
N LEU A 9 11.23 -2.35 21.07
CA LEU A 9 11.57 -1.06 20.48
C LEU A 9 10.47 -0.01 20.65
N PHE A 10 9.27 -0.45 21.04
CA PHE A 10 8.18 0.44 21.46
C PHE A 10 7.35 -0.30 22.52
N PRO A 11 7.38 0.11 23.79
CA PRO A 11 6.40 -0.30 24.77
C PRO A 11 5.08 0.40 24.43
N LEU A 12 4.28 -0.21 23.54
CA LEU A 12 2.94 0.27 23.16
C LEU A 12 1.91 0.11 24.30
N ARG A 13 2.37 -0.01 25.53
CA ARG A 13 1.49 -0.21 26.68
C ARG A 13 0.77 1.06 27.12
N GLU A 14 1.26 2.22 26.69
CA GLU A 14 0.60 3.52 26.87
C GLU A 14 0.87 4.38 25.64
N VAL A 15 0.16 4.10 24.53
CA VAL A 15 0.14 5.07 23.44
C VAL A 15 -0.60 6.29 23.97
N ASP A 16 0.13 7.36 24.26
CA ASP A 16 -0.46 8.62 24.63
C ASP A 16 -1.51 9.02 23.57
N THR A 17 -2.72 9.29 24.04
CA THR A 17 -3.83 9.69 23.17
C THR A 17 -3.42 10.84 22.24
N GLY A 18 -2.52 11.72 22.68
CA GLY A 18 -1.96 12.81 21.89
C GLY A 18 -1.13 12.29 20.69
N VAL A 19 -0.29 11.28 20.90
CA VAL A 19 0.49 10.65 19.81
C VAL A 19 -0.40 9.99 18.79
N LEU A 20 -1.46 9.32 19.25
CA LEU A 20 -2.41 8.63 18.37
C LEU A 20 -3.21 9.64 17.53
N VAL A 21 -3.71 10.71 18.13
CA VAL A 21 -4.38 11.80 17.42
C VAL A 21 -3.45 12.46 16.40
N PHE A 22 -2.20 12.74 16.78
CA PHE A 22 -1.20 13.32 15.89
C PHE A 22 -0.90 12.41 14.69
N ALA A 23 -0.74 11.10 14.93
CA ALA A 23 -0.53 10.12 13.87
C ALA A 23 -1.72 10.06 12.89
N ILE A 24 -2.96 10.10 13.40
CA ILE A 24 -4.17 10.14 12.57
C ILE A 24 -4.21 11.41 11.72
N ILE A 25 -3.89 12.57 12.29
CA ILE A 25 -3.86 13.85 11.56
C ILE A 25 -2.83 13.79 10.43
N ILE A 26 -1.61 13.32 10.69
CA ILE A 26 -0.57 13.16 9.66
C ILE A 26 -1.04 12.20 8.57
N PHE A 27 -1.64 11.06 8.95
CA PHE A 27 -2.15 10.08 8.00
C PHE A 27 -3.22 10.69 7.09
N VAL A 28 -4.22 11.35 7.65
CA VAL A 28 -5.30 12.01 6.89
C VAL A 28 -4.74 13.09 5.98
N PHE A 29 -3.82 13.93 6.49
CA PHE A 29 -3.20 14.98 5.69
C PHE A 29 -2.39 14.42 4.51
N THR A 30 -1.57 13.39 4.76
CA THR A 30 -0.76 12.74 3.72
C THR A 30 -1.65 12.07 2.68
N PHE A 31 -2.72 11.41 3.11
CA PHE A 31 -3.69 10.77 2.23
C PHE A 31 -4.37 11.79 1.32
N LEU A 32 -4.87 12.90 1.89
CA LEU A 32 -5.51 13.98 1.13
C LEU A 32 -4.54 14.65 0.16
N ALA A 33 -3.31 14.95 0.58
CA ALA A 33 -2.29 15.53 -0.27
C ALA A 33 -1.96 14.62 -1.46
N SER A 34 -1.80 13.31 -1.21
CA SER A 34 -1.57 12.31 -2.27
C SER A 34 -2.74 12.24 -3.23
N TYR A 35 -3.97 12.20 -2.72
CA TYR A 35 -5.19 12.15 -3.53
C TYR A 35 -5.32 13.39 -4.43
N ILE A 36 -5.13 14.58 -3.87
CA ILE A 36 -5.17 15.85 -4.63
C ILE A 36 -4.10 15.87 -5.72
N THR A 37 -2.87 15.42 -5.39
CA THR A 37 -1.76 15.36 -6.35
C THR A 37 -2.08 14.43 -7.52
N VAL A 38 -2.60 13.24 -7.24
CA VAL A 38 -3.01 12.27 -8.28
C VAL A 38 -4.12 12.83 -9.16
N LEU A 39 -5.13 13.46 -8.57
CA LEU A 39 -6.22 14.08 -9.33
C LEU A 39 -5.71 15.23 -10.20
N TYR A 40 -4.85 16.09 -9.66
CA TYR A 40 -4.27 17.20 -10.39
C TYR A 40 -3.45 16.72 -11.60
N MET A 41 -2.55 15.75 -11.38
CA MET A 41 -1.73 15.18 -12.44
C MET A 41 -2.57 14.47 -13.50
N SER A 42 -3.58 13.72 -13.10
CA SER A 42 -4.49 13.02 -14.02
C SER A 42 -5.27 14.02 -14.88
N ARG A 43 -5.81 15.09 -14.28
CA ARG A 43 -6.51 16.17 -15.00
C ARG A 43 -5.59 16.89 -15.98
N ARG A 44 -4.36 17.19 -15.57
CA ARG A 44 -3.36 17.84 -16.41
C ARG A 44 -2.99 16.98 -17.62
N ARG A 45 -2.78 15.65 -17.42
CA ARG A 45 -2.51 14.70 -18.52
C ARG A 45 -3.69 14.57 -19.47
N ALA A 46 -4.91 14.46 -18.96
CA ALA A 46 -6.12 14.37 -19.79
C ALA A 46 -6.32 15.63 -20.66
N LYS A 47 -6.15 16.82 -20.09
CA LYS A 47 -6.20 18.10 -20.84
C LYS A 47 -5.16 18.16 -21.96
N ARG A 48 -3.92 17.69 -21.71
CA ARG A 48 -2.86 17.66 -22.73
C ARG A 48 -3.17 16.71 -23.90
N LYS A 49 -3.88 15.60 -23.61
CA LYS A 49 -4.27 14.62 -24.62
C LYS A 49 -5.65 14.89 -25.26
N GLY A 50 -6.31 16.01 -24.91
CA GLY A 50 -7.65 16.35 -25.42
C GLY A 50 -8.75 15.36 -24.99
N LEU A 51 -8.48 14.55 -23.96
CA LEU A 51 -9.39 13.52 -23.49
C LEU A 51 -10.33 14.10 -22.41
N LYS A 52 -11.63 13.81 -22.53
CA LYS A 52 -12.57 14.02 -21.42
C LYS A 52 -12.26 13.01 -20.32
N ILE A 53 -12.16 13.50 -19.07
CA ILE A 53 -12.01 12.64 -17.90
C ILE A 53 -13.41 12.07 -17.58
N GLU A 54 -13.83 11.08 -18.33
CA GLU A 54 -14.92 10.21 -17.89
C GLU A 54 -14.27 9.03 -17.18
N LEU A 55 -14.68 8.79 -15.92
CA LEU A 55 -14.37 7.54 -15.24
C LEU A 55 -15.08 6.44 -16.02
N ASP A 56 -14.36 5.85 -16.95
CA ASP A 56 -14.82 4.70 -17.71
C ASP A 56 -15.24 3.57 -16.74
N THR A 57 -16.15 2.74 -17.19
CA THR A 57 -16.68 1.60 -16.42
C THR A 57 -15.53 0.73 -15.88
N ALA A 58 -14.47 0.56 -16.67
CA ALA A 58 -13.26 -0.16 -16.27
C ALA A 58 -12.54 0.50 -15.08
N ALA A 59 -12.40 1.84 -15.08
CA ALA A 59 -11.78 2.57 -13.98
C ALA A 59 -12.61 2.49 -12.68
N LYS A 60 -13.93 2.55 -12.78
CA LYS A 60 -14.83 2.36 -11.63
C LYS A 60 -14.72 0.96 -11.05
N GLN A 61 -14.67 -0.06 -11.90
CA GLN A 61 -14.53 -1.45 -11.49
C GLN A 61 -13.17 -1.69 -10.82
N LEU A 62 -12.09 -1.12 -11.37
CA LEU A 62 -10.76 -1.18 -10.79
C LEU A 62 -10.74 -0.59 -9.38
N LEU A 63 -11.25 0.64 -9.21
CA LEU A 63 -11.31 1.29 -7.90
C LEU A 63 -12.15 0.47 -6.91
N ARG A 64 -13.32 -0.02 -7.33
CA ARG A 64 -14.17 -0.86 -6.49
C ARG A 64 -13.43 -2.12 -6.03
N SER A 65 -12.78 -2.84 -6.95
CA SER A 65 -12.03 -4.06 -6.61
C SER A 65 -10.87 -3.77 -5.67
N PHE A 66 -10.10 -2.70 -5.93
CA PHE A 66 -9.00 -2.28 -5.06
C PHE A 66 -9.49 -1.98 -3.64
N PHE A 67 -10.49 -1.11 -3.51
CA PHE A 67 -11.01 -0.73 -2.20
C PHE A 67 -11.67 -1.88 -1.46
N THR A 68 -12.32 -2.82 -2.17
CA THR A 68 -12.90 -4.02 -1.54
C THR A 68 -11.79 -4.87 -0.91
N VAL A 69 -10.72 -5.17 -1.64
CA VAL A 69 -9.61 -5.97 -1.10
C VAL A 69 -8.92 -5.25 0.07
N MET A 70 -8.71 -3.93 -0.05
CA MET A 70 -8.09 -3.14 1.03
C MET A 70 -8.98 -3.04 2.27
N ALA A 71 -10.29 -2.93 2.11
CA ALA A 71 -11.23 -2.93 3.23
C ALA A 71 -11.24 -4.28 3.97
N VAL A 72 -11.27 -5.39 3.23
CA VAL A 72 -11.15 -6.73 3.80
C VAL A 72 -9.81 -6.87 4.53
N GLY A 73 -8.71 -6.43 3.91
CA GLY A 73 -7.38 -6.45 4.54
C GLY A 73 -7.32 -5.63 5.83
N GLY A 74 -7.95 -4.45 5.84
CA GLY A 74 -8.07 -3.61 7.04
C GLY A 74 -8.84 -4.31 8.16
N LEU A 75 -9.94 -5.01 7.84
CA LEU A 75 -10.68 -5.81 8.81
C LEU A 75 -9.83 -6.97 9.36
N PHE A 76 -9.06 -7.64 8.51
CA PHE A 76 -8.12 -8.69 8.97
C PHE A 76 -7.04 -8.14 9.91
N CYS A 77 -6.59 -6.90 9.72
CA CYS A 77 -5.63 -6.25 10.63
C CYS A 77 -6.21 -6.01 12.04
N LEU A 78 -7.53 -5.94 12.20
CA LEU A 78 -8.14 -5.79 13.53
C LEU A 78 -7.88 -6.99 14.43
N THR A 79 -7.83 -8.22 13.87
CA THR A 79 -7.60 -9.44 14.66
C THR A 79 -6.27 -9.42 15.42
N PRO A 80 -5.10 -9.21 14.81
CA PRO A 80 -3.86 -9.10 15.54
C PRO A 80 -3.84 -7.88 16.49
N ILE A 81 -4.48 -6.77 16.12
CA ILE A 81 -4.56 -5.58 16.97
C ILE A 81 -5.31 -5.91 18.28
N THR A 82 -6.50 -6.52 18.19
CA THR A 82 -7.32 -6.86 19.37
C THR A 82 -6.69 -7.95 20.24
N ASN A 83 -5.85 -8.80 19.66
CA ASN A 83 -5.12 -9.85 20.38
C ASN A 83 -3.72 -9.41 20.88
N GLY A 84 -3.34 -8.14 20.70
CA GLY A 84 -2.06 -7.60 21.16
C GLY A 84 -0.84 -8.00 20.30
N HIS A 85 -1.06 -8.52 19.09
CA HIS A 85 -0.02 -8.94 18.15
C HIS A 85 0.24 -7.88 17.06
N TRP A 86 0.55 -6.66 17.48
CA TRP A 86 0.76 -5.50 16.58
C TRP A 86 1.86 -5.73 15.56
N GLU A 87 2.83 -6.55 15.88
CA GLU A 87 3.95 -6.92 15.01
C GLU A 87 3.54 -7.65 13.73
N MET A 88 2.32 -8.23 13.70
CA MET A 88 1.79 -8.91 12.52
C MET A 88 1.08 -7.96 11.54
N VAL A 89 0.67 -6.77 11.99
CA VAL A 89 -0.08 -5.81 11.17
C VAL A 89 0.66 -5.44 9.88
N PRO A 90 1.98 -5.11 9.89
CA PRO A 90 2.72 -4.81 8.68
C PRO A 90 2.69 -5.93 7.63
N GLY A 91 2.74 -7.19 8.06
CA GLY A 91 2.67 -8.36 7.19
C GLY A 91 1.30 -8.48 6.50
N PHE A 92 0.21 -8.33 7.25
CA PHE A 92 -1.15 -8.31 6.66
C PHE A 92 -1.32 -7.16 5.68
N MET A 93 -0.88 -5.94 6.03
CA MET A 93 -0.97 -4.79 5.14
C MET A 93 -0.26 -5.02 3.81
N LEU A 94 0.97 -5.57 3.84
CA LEU A 94 1.72 -5.90 2.63
C LEU A 94 1.03 -6.97 1.79
N ALA A 95 0.57 -8.06 2.44
CA ALA A 95 -0.08 -9.18 1.75
C ALA A 95 -1.37 -8.73 1.05
N PHE A 96 -2.25 -8.00 1.74
CA PHE A 96 -3.50 -7.52 1.16
C PHE A 96 -3.28 -6.43 0.10
N TYR A 97 -2.30 -5.55 0.30
CA TYR A 97 -1.93 -4.58 -0.72
C TYR A 97 -1.40 -5.27 -1.99
N GLY A 98 -0.52 -6.26 -1.83
CA GLY A 98 -0.05 -7.07 -2.95
C GLY A 98 -1.18 -7.81 -3.66
N LEU A 99 -2.13 -8.38 -2.91
CA LEU A 99 -3.33 -9.03 -3.46
C LEU A 99 -4.19 -8.03 -4.25
N ALA A 100 -4.39 -6.82 -3.71
CA ALA A 100 -5.10 -5.76 -4.41
C ALA A 100 -4.46 -5.45 -5.77
N LEU A 101 -3.12 -5.33 -5.83
CA LEU A 101 -2.38 -5.09 -7.06
C LEU A 101 -2.53 -6.25 -8.07
N VAL A 102 -2.49 -7.50 -7.62
CA VAL A 102 -2.71 -8.66 -8.49
C VAL A 102 -4.11 -8.64 -9.08
N VAL A 103 -5.14 -8.37 -8.26
CA VAL A 103 -6.55 -8.34 -8.68
C VAL A 103 -6.81 -7.23 -9.71
N ILE A 104 -6.23 -6.04 -9.51
CA ILE A 104 -6.45 -4.92 -10.42
C ILE A 104 -5.56 -4.95 -11.67
N SER A 105 -4.49 -5.75 -11.66
CA SER A 105 -3.50 -5.80 -12.74
C SER A 105 -4.11 -6.00 -14.14
N PRO A 106 -5.10 -6.89 -14.36
CA PRO A 106 -5.71 -7.05 -15.68
C PRO A 106 -6.48 -5.84 -16.17
N MET A 107 -6.96 -4.99 -15.24
CA MET A 107 -7.80 -3.83 -15.52
C MET A 107 -7.02 -2.52 -15.61
N ALA A 108 -5.97 -2.39 -14.78
CA ALA A 108 -5.28 -1.11 -14.59
C ALA A 108 -4.33 -0.74 -15.74
N PHE A 109 -3.60 -1.73 -16.17
CA PHE A 109 -2.55 -1.51 -17.17
C PHE A 109 -2.46 -2.80 -17.97
N LYS A 110 -2.53 -2.78 -19.25
CA LYS A 110 -2.18 -3.93 -20.10
C LYS A 110 -0.70 -4.38 -19.90
N ILE A 111 -0.18 -4.18 -18.69
CA ILE A 111 1.23 -4.33 -18.32
C ILE A 111 1.32 -5.45 -17.30
N PRO A 112 1.85 -6.62 -17.66
CA PRO A 112 1.93 -7.79 -16.77
C PRO A 112 2.77 -7.55 -15.52
N ILE A 113 3.62 -6.51 -15.53
CA ILE A 113 4.59 -6.24 -14.45
C ILE A 113 3.91 -5.82 -13.13
N THR A 114 2.72 -5.17 -13.16
CA THR A 114 1.96 -4.82 -11.94
C THR A 114 1.57 -6.08 -11.17
N LYS A 115 1.27 -7.17 -11.89
CA LYS A 115 0.98 -8.47 -11.30
C LYS A 115 2.20 -9.02 -10.55
N TYR A 116 3.37 -8.96 -11.18
CA TYR A 116 4.62 -9.43 -10.56
C TYR A 116 5.00 -8.59 -9.34
N PHE A 117 4.79 -7.28 -9.41
CA PHE A 117 4.97 -6.39 -8.27
C PHE A 117 4.02 -6.74 -7.11
N GLY A 118 2.76 -7.06 -7.40
CA GLY A 118 1.80 -7.56 -6.41
C GLY A 118 2.26 -8.87 -5.77
N PHE A 119 2.76 -9.83 -6.53
CA PHE A 119 3.32 -11.07 -5.96
C PHE A 119 4.54 -10.82 -5.08
N LEU A 120 5.41 -9.89 -5.45
CA LEU A 120 6.56 -9.52 -4.62
C LEU A 120 6.11 -8.93 -3.27
N GLN A 121 5.06 -8.09 -3.27
CA GLN A 121 4.47 -7.54 -2.05
C GLN A 121 3.84 -8.63 -1.18
N ILE A 122 3.14 -9.60 -1.79
CA ILE A 122 2.58 -10.75 -1.07
C ILE A 122 3.71 -11.57 -0.42
N ALA A 123 4.77 -11.86 -1.16
CA ALA A 123 5.92 -12.60 -0.64
C ALA A 123 6.59 -11.87 0.54
N ALA A 124 6.78 -10.54 0.43
CA ALA A 124 7.28 -9.72 1.52
C ALA A 124 6.34 -9.72 2.74
N GLY A 125 5.02 -9.67 2.50
CA GLY A 125 4.00 -9.76 3.55
C GLY A 125 4.03 -11.11 4.27
N LEU A 126 4.13 -12.21 3.56
CA LEU A 126 4.25 -13.55 4.14
C LEU A 126 5.57 -13.69 4.93
N ALA A 127 6.68 -13.17 4.42
CA ALA A 127 7.94 -13.14 5.16
C ALA A 127 7.82 -12.33 6.46
N ALA A 128 7.13 -11.19 6.42
CA ALA A 128 6.85 -10.37 7.60
C ALA A 128 5.97 -11.10 8.64
N LEU A 129 5.02 -11.93 8.19
CA LEU A 129 4.18 -12.75 9.09
C LEU A 129 4.95 -13.92 9.71
N THR A 130 5.92 -14.50 8.99
CA THR A 130 6.78 -15.56 9.53
C THR A 130 7.87 -15.04 10.45
N LEU A 131 8.30 -13.79 10.27
CA LEU A 131 9.33 -13.11 11.03
C LEU A 131 8.79 -11.79 11.59
N PRO A 132 7.82 -11.81 12.53
CA PRO A 132 7.09 -10.61 12.96
C PRO A 132 8.01 -9.53 13.55
N GLN A 133 9.11 -9.92 14.18
CA GLN A 133 10.13 -9.00 14.73
C GLN A 133 10.75 -8.07 13.66
N TYR A 134 10.73 -8.49 12.39
CA TYR A 134 11.21 -7.70 11.24
C TYR A 134 10.06 -7.10 10.43
N GLY A 135 8.82 -7.18 10.91
CA GLY A 135 7.63 -6.73 10.18
C GLY A 135 7.74 -5.31 9.64
N MET A 136 8.20 -4.36 10.45
CA MET A 136 8.40 -2.97 10.03
C MET A 136 9.48 -2.81 8.96
N MET A 137 10.53 -3.64 9.00
CA MET A 137 11.59 -3.62 7.98
C MET A 137 11.03 -4.10 6.62
N PHE A 138 10.28 -5.20 6.61
CA PHE A 138 9.61 -5.68 5.41
C PHE A 138 8.59 -4.67 4.87
N TRP A 139 7.85 -4.00 5.77
CA TRP A 139 6.90 -2.97 5.40
C TRP A 139 7.59 -1.77 4.74
N THR A 140 8.70 -1.29 5.30
CA THR A 140 9.49 -0.21 4.73
C THR A 140 10.07 -0.62 3.37
N LEU A 141 10.57 -1.84 3.25
CA LEU A 141 11.09 -2.36 1.99
C LEU A 141 9.99 -2.45 0.92
N GLY A 142 8.80 -2.94 1.27
CA GLY A 142 7.66 -3.03 0.37
C GLY A 142 7.12 -1.67 -0.06
N PHE A 143 6.83 -0.78 0.90
CA PHE A 143 6.20 0.50 0.58
C PHE A 143 7.17 1.60 0.17
N CYS A 144 8.41 1.61 0.63
CA CYS A 144 9.37 2.63 0.23
C CYS A 144 10.23 2.16 -0.94
N VAL A 145 11.04 1.11 -0.74
CA VAL A 145 12.05 0.72 -1.72
C VAL A 145 11.41 0.20 -3.01
N PHE A 146 10.46 -0.73 -2.90
CA PHE A 146 9.83 -1.32 -4.08
C PHE A 146 9.01 -0.29 -4.87
N HIS A 147 8.34 0.65 -4.20
CA HIS A 147 7.59 1.71 -4.89
C HIS A 147 8.50 2.74 -5.56
N LEU A 148 9.65 3.06 -4.96
CA LEU A 148 10.65 3.92 -5.61
C LEU A 148 11.20 3.26 -6.87
N ILE A 149 11.60 1.99 -6.80
CA ILE A 149 12.09 1.23 -7.95
C ILE A 149 11.02 1.19 -9.04
N TRP A 150 9.76 0.88 -8.65
CA TRP A 150 8.62 0.85 -9.56
C TRP A 150 8.37 2.20 -10.22
N GLY A 151 8.36 3.29 -9.45
CA GLY A 151 8.13 4.64 -9.94
C GLY A 151 9.19 5.09 -10.93
N VAL A 152 10.46 4.85 -10.60
CA VAL A 152 11.60 5.15 -11.48
C VAL A 152 11.53 4.32 -12.77
N TRP A 153 11.29 3.02 -12.66
CA TRP A 153 11.14 2.14 -13.81
C TRP A 153 9.98 2.57 -14.72
N PHE A 154 8.83 2.87 -14.13
CA PHE A 154 7.64 3.33 -14.86
C PHE A 154 7.91 4.63 -15.62
N HIS A 155 8.62 5.57 -15.01
CA HIS A 155 9.02 6.81 -15.67
C HIS A 155 9.90 6.55 -16.90
N PHE A 156 10.91 5.68 -16.78
CA PHE A 156 11.80 5.39 -17.91
C PHE A 156 11.11 4.64 -19.05
N VAL A 157 10.18 3.75 -18.75
CA VAL A 157 9.54 2.90 -19.77
C VAL A 157 8.39 3.60 -20.48
N PHE A 158 7.63 4.44 -19.77
CA PHE A 158 6.39 5.02 -20.30
C PHE A 158 6.48 6.52 -20.59
N ASP A 159 7.08 7.33 -19.72
CA ASP A 159 7.13 8.77 -19.94
C ASP A 159 8.17 9.17 -21.02
N ARG A 160 9.16 8.35 -21.25
CA ARG A 160 10.22 8.63 -22.25
C ARG A 160 9.78 8.31 -23.69
N LYS A 161 8.77 7.45 -23.87
CA LYS A 161 8.21 7.13 -25.19
C LYS A 161 7.25 8.17 -25.74
N ASP A 162 6.75 9.08 -24.90
CA ASP A 162 5.81 10.13 -25.27
C ASP A 162 6.50 11.49 -25.56
N ARG A 163 7.85 11.52 -25.61
CA ARG A 163 8.67 12.66 -26.07
C ARG A 163 9.29 12.38 -27.43
#